data_519b0bce0113c7dd5c54aaf705fb8673
#
_entry.id   519b0bce0113c7dd5c54aaf705fb8673
#
_cell.length_a   1.000
_cell.length_b   1.000
_cell.length_c   1.000
_cell.angle_alpha   90.00
_cell.angle_beta   90.00
_cell.angle_gamma   90.00
#
_symmetry.space_group_name_H-M   'P 1'
#
loop_
_entity.id
_entity.type
_entity.pdbx_description
1 polymer ?
#
loop_
_entity_poly.entity_id
_entity_poly.type
_entity_poly.pdbx_seq_one_letter_code
_entity_poly.pdbx_strand_id
1 'polypeptide(L)'
;DIELHGIDIAKNAIIAAAKKQKEAHFIVASSNNMPYSDAYFDLILRVYAPSNEQEVTRLLKQQGLLLIVTPGPRHLWQLREFIYTEVKDHNTDIGIPSGFEVIHRENLSYQITPNPIQRLALLQMTPFAWRANNETLQQIQAADNLSIETDFMITLAKKAAQ
;
A
#
# COMPACT_ATOMS: atom_id res chain seq x y z
N ASP A 1 -0.83 15.79 20.36
CA ASP A 1 -1.43 16.14 19.07
C ASP A 1 -0.64 15.42 17.96
N ILE A 2 -1.34 14.92 16.93
CA ILE A 2 -0.72 14.27 15.75
C ILE A 2 -0.95 15.19 14.57
N GLU A 3 0.13 15.56 13.89
CA GLU A 3 0.07 16.25 12.60
C GLU A 3 0.17 15.21 11.48
N LEU A 4 -0.84 15.15 10.61
CA LEU A 4 -0.96 14.16 9.56
C LEU A 4 -0.70 14.77 8.18
N HIS A 5 0.23 14.19 7.44
CA HIS A 5 0.55 14.55 6.06
C HIS A 5 0.30 13.38 5.12
N GLY A 6 -0.32 13.64 3.96
CA GLY A 6 -0.55 12.65 2.93
C GLY A 6 0.05 13.09 1.59
N ILE A 7 0.74 12.16 0.92
CA ILE A 7 1.39 12.40 -0.37
C ILE A 7 0.96 11.34 -1.37
N ASP A 8 0.61 11.76 -2.57
CA ASP A 8 0.42 10.88 -3.72
C ASP A 8 0.69 11.68 -5.01
N ILE A 9 1.10 11.01 -6.07
CA ILE A 9 1.21 11.61 -7.41
C ILE A 9 -0.16 11.75 -8.09
N ALA A 10 -1.15 10.97 -7.66
CA ALA A 10 -2.50 10.96 -8.21
C ALA A 10 -3.31 12.14 -7.65
N LYS A 11 -3.38 13.24 -8.40
CA LYS A 11 -4.12 14.45 -8.02
C LYS A 11 -5.55 14.17 -7.56
N ASN A 12 -6.25 13.24 -8.23
CA ASN A 12 -7.64 12.91 -7.87
C ASN A 12 -7.74 12.21 -6.51
N ALA A 13 -6.76 11.37 -6.15
CA ALA A 13 -6.68 10.72 -4.85
C ALA A 13 -6.46 11.77 -3.74
N ILE A 14 -5.53 12.69 -3.95
CA ILE A 14 -5.27 13.81 -3.01
C ILE A 14 -6.50 14.69 -2.82
N ILE A 15 -7.20 15.06 -3.90
CA ILE A 15 -8.44 15.85 -3.80
C ILE A 15 -9.51 15.10 -3.00
N ALA A 16 -9.68 13.79 -3.23
CA ALA A 16 -10.64 12.97 -2.51
C ALA A 16 -10.28 12.84 -1.02
N ALA A 17 -9.01 12.64 -0.70
CA ALA A 17 -8.50 12.56 0.67
C ALA A 17 -8.72 13.88 1.42
N ALA A 18 -8.33 15.01 0.84
CA ALA A 18 -8.48 16.35 1.42
C ALA A 18 -9.96 16.73 1.67
N LYS A 19 -10.89 16.21 0.87
CA LYS A 19 -12.33 16.39 1.12
C LYS A 19 -12.82 15.63 2.35
N LYS A 20 -12.24 14.47 2.64
CA LYS A 20 -12.64 13.60 3.76
C LYS A 20 -11.95 13.93 5.07
N GLN A 21 -10.68 14.33 5.01
CA GLN A 21 -9.84 14.57 6.18
C GLN A 21 -9.39 16.04 6.18
N LYS A 22 -10.17 16.90 6.84
CA LYS A 22 -9.96 18.35 6.84
C LYS A 22 -8.77 18.80 7.69
N GLU A 23 -8.38 18.01 8.67
CA GLU A 23 -7.31 18.32 9.61
C GLU A 23 -5.93 17.81 9.14
N ALA A 24 -5.88 17.09 8.02
CA ALA A 24 -4.65 16.58 7.45
C ALA A 24 -4.16 17.45 6.28
N HIS A 25 -2.85 17.51 6.11
CA HIS A 25 -2.19 18.21 5.02
C HIS A 25 -1.94 17.27 3.85
N PHE A 26 -2.47 17.58 2.66
CA PHE A 26 -2.33 16.73 1.48
C PHE A 26 -1.58 17.44 0.37
N ILE A 27 -0.59 16.75 -0.22
CA ILE A 27 0.26 17.29 -1.28
C ILE A 27 0.33 16.32 -2.45
N VAL A 28 0.20 16.86 -3.67
CA VAL A 28 0.50 16.12 -4.90
C VAL A 28 2.00 16.22 -5.16
N ALA A 29 2.73 15.18 -4.87
CA ALA A 29 4.18 15.13 -5.05
C ALA A 29 4.68 13.71 -5.32
N SER A 30 5.90 13.61 -5.88
CA SER A 30 6.59 12.34 -6.03
C SER A 30 7.25 11.92 -4.71
N SER A 31 7.19 10.63 -4.41
CA SER A 31 7.93 10.03 -3.28
C SER A 31 9.46 10.07 -3.44
N ASN A 32 9.95 10.50 -4.60
CA ASN A 32 11.40 10.63 -4.86
C ASN A 32 11.95 12.01 -4.47
N ASN A 33 11.11 13.00 -4.28
CA ASN A 33 11.50 14.35 -3.89
C ASN A 33 10.31 15.04 -3.21
N MET A 34 10.22 14.86 -1.90
CA MET A 34 9.11 15.36 -1.10
C MET A 34 9.42 16.75 -0.54
N PRO A 35 8.48 17.69 -0.57
CA PRO A 35 8.71 19.10 -0.23
C PRO A 35 8.72 19.34 1.29
N TYR A 36 9.55 18.59 2.00
CA TYR A 36 9.76 18.72 3.43
C TYR A 36 11.24 18.82 3.77
N SER A 37 11.53 19.46 4.88
CA SER A 37 12.89 19.54 5.41
C SER A 37 13.40 18.19 5.91
N ASP A 38 14.71 18.07 6.08
CA ASP A 38 15.32 16.90 6.70
C ASP A 38 14.82 16.70 8.12
N ALA A 39 14.73 15.44 8.56
CA ALA A 39 14.30 15.05 9.90
C ALA A 39 12.97 15.69 10.33
N TYR A 40 11.99 15.73 9.43
CA TYR A 40 10.69 16.35 9.67
C TYR A 40 9.73 15.40 10.41
N PHE A 41 9.68 14.12 10.00
CA PHE A 41 8.69 13.15 10.47
C PHE A 41 9.20 12.25 11.59
N ASP A 42 8.32 11.98 12.57
CA ASP A 42 8.52 10.96 13.60
C ASP A 42 8.19 9.56 13.07
N LEU A 43 7.20 9.47 12.18
CA LEU A 43 6.72 8.24 11.54
C LEU A 43 6.43 8.49 10.07
N ILE A 44 6.87 7.59 9.21
CA ILE A 44 6.42 7.49 7.81
C ILE A 44 5.66 6.17 7.65
N LEU A 45 4.40 6.25 7.17
CA LEU A 45 3.60 5.10 6.74
C LEU A 45 3.66 4.98 5.21
N ARG A 46 4.07 3.83 4.72
CA ARG A 46 4.12 3.49 3.30
C ARG A 46 3.20 2.30 3.00
N VAL A 47 2.14 2.54 2.20
CA VAL A 47 1.19 1.50 1.80
C VAL A 47 1.28 1.29 0.30
N TYR A 48 1.74 0.11 -0.13
CA TYR A 48 1.90 -0.29 -1.55
C TYR A 48 2.64 0.71 -2.44
N ALA A 49 3.35 1.66 -1.86
CA ALA A 49 4.00 2.73 -2.59
C ALA A 49 5.51 2.44 -2.71
N PRO A 50 6.08 2.51 -3.93
CA PRO A 50 7.52 2.60 -4.07
C PRO A 50 8.00 3.92 -3.46
N SER A 51 9.18 3.92 -2.88
CA SER A 51 9.80 5.13 -2.38
C SER A 51 11.30 5.10 -2.58
N ASN A 52 11.90 6.28 -2.73
CA ASN A 52 13.34 6.42 -2.69
C ASN A 52 13.81 6.24 -1.24
N GLU A 53 14.70 5.29 -0.99
CA GLU A 53 15.24 4.98 0.34
C GLU A 53 16.00 6.16 0.95
N GLN A 54 16.74 6.89 0.13
CA GLN A 54 17.48 8.08 0.57
C GLN A 54 16.51 9.17 1.05
N GLU A 55 15.39 9.34 0.36
CA GLU A 55 14.39 10.34 0.70
C GLU A 55 13.65 9.97 2.00
N VAL A 56 13.29 8.71 2.18
CA VAL A 56 12.72 8.22 3.45
C VAL A 56 13.70 8.44 4.60
N THR A 57 14.97 8.12 4.37
CA THR A 57 16.03 8.32 5.38
C THR A 57 16.23 9.79 5.72
N ARG A 58 16.21 10.68 4.71
CA ARG A 58 16.34 12.12 4.90
C ARG A 58 15.22 12.70 5.76
N LEU A 59 13.98 12.29 5.46
CA LEU A 59 12.78 12.87 6.07
C LEU A 59 12.50 12.39 7.49
N LEU A 60 12.93 11.17 7.85
CA LEU A 60 12.73 10.66 9.21
C LEU A 60 13.74 11.25 10.18
N LYS A 61 13.24 11.66 11.34
CA LYS A 61 14.07 12.02 12.50
C LYS A 61 14.97 10.86 12.91
N GLN A 62 16.00 11.14 13.70
CA GLN A 62 16.80 10.11 14.37
C GLN A 62 15.87 9.25 15.25
N GLN A 63 16.00 7.94 15.18
CA GLN A 63 15.13 6.95 15.83
C GLN A 63 13.66 7.01 15.36
N GLY A 64 13.35 7.74 14.29
CA GLY A 64 12.03 7.77 13.66
C GLY A 64 11.63 6.40 13.12
N LEU A 65 10.33 6.19 12.96
CA LEU A 65 9.75 4.91 12.60
C LEU A 65 9.31 4.88 11.13
N LEU A 66 9.54 3.77 10.47
CA LEU A 66 9.05 3.46 9.13
C LEU A 66 8.11 2.26 9.20
N LEU A 67 6.83 2.50 8.96
CA LEU A 67 5.81 1.45 8.87
C LEU A 67 5.52 1.15 7.40
N ILE A 68 5.72 -0.09 7.00
CA ILE A 68 5.55 -0.54 5.62
C ILE A 68 4.44 -1.58 5.58
N VAL A 69 3.47 -1.38 4.68
CA VAL A 69 2.43 -2.34 4.36
C VAL A 69 2.59 -2.77 2.91
N THR A 70 2.79 -4.07 2.69
CA THR A 70 2.90 -4.68 1.37
C THR A 70 1.90 -5.83 1.23
N PRO A 71 1.60 -6.28 -0.01
CA PRO A 71 0.85 -7.51 -0.19
C PRO A 71 1.54 -8.67 0.52
N GLY A 72 0.77 -9.46 1.27
CA GLY A 72 1.20 -10.77 1.74
C GLY A 72 1.18 -11.80 0.58
N PRO A 73 1.67 -13.03 0.82
CA PRO A 73 1.82 -14.04 -0.24
C PRO A 73 0.53 -14.28 -1.01
N ARG A 74 -0.58 -14.32 -0.31
CA ARG A 74 -1.89 -14.71 -0.87
C ARG A 74 -2.85 -13.54 -1.11
N HIS A 75 -2.35 -12.29 -1.08
CA HIS A 75 -3.20 -11.11 -1.27
C HIS A 75 -4.01 -11.17 -2.57
N LEU A 76 -5.34 -11.05 -2.43
CA LEU A 76 -6.35 -11.10 -3.51
C LEU A 76 -6.23 -12.38 -4.37
N TRP A 77 -5.91 -13.52 -3.74
CA TRP A 77 -5.65 -14.79 -4.43
C TRP A 77 -6.77 -15.16 -5.40
N GLN A 78 -8.02 -15.14 -4.95
CA GLN A 78 -9.18 -15.54 -5.74
C GLN A 78 -9.46 -14.59 -6.91
N LEU A 79 -9.17 -13.29 -6.80
CA LEU A 79 -9.22 -12.39 -7.95
C LEU A 79 -8.12 -12.67 -8.97
N ARG A 80 -6.96 -13.09 -8.50
CA ARG A 80 -5.82 -13.43 -9.36
C ARG A 80 -6.07 -14.73 -10.15
N GLU A 81 -6.84 -15.66 -9.61
CA GLU A 81 -7.26 -16.89 -10.31
C GLU A 81 -8.10 -16.62 -11.56
N PHE A 82 -8.86 -15.52 -11.60
CA PHE A 82 -9.56 -15.09 -12.82
C PHE A 82 -8.62 -14.51 -13.89
N ILE A 83 -7.44 -14.04 -13.49
CA ILE A 83 -6.53 -13.29 -14.36
C ILE A 83 -5.37 -14.16 -14.86
N TYR A 84 -4.87 -15.05 -14.03
CA TYR A 84 -3.69 -15.84 -14.29
C TYR A 84 -4.03 -17.33 -14.39
N THR A 85 -3.46 -18.03 -15.35
CA THR A 85 -3.57 -19.50 -15.48
C THR A 85 -2.86 -20.22 -14.32
N GLU A 86 -1.82 -19.59 -13.77
CA GLU A 86 -1.09 -20.07 -12.59
C GLU A 86 -0.87 -18.88 -11.65
N VAL A 87 -1.45 -18.95 -10.47
CA VAL A 87 -1.26 -17.93 -9.42
C VAL A 87 -0.05 -18.34 -8.56
N LYS A 88 0.87 -17.40 -8.36
CA LYS A 88 2.05 -17.59 -7.52
C LYS A 88 1.98 -16.66 -6.32
N ASP A 89 2.60 -17.05 -5.21
CA ASP A 89 2.72 -16.18 -4.05
C ASP A 89 3.38 -14.86 -4.42
N HIS A 90 2.95 -13.78 -3.77
CA HIS A 90 3.67 -12.51 -3.87
C HIS A 90 5.04 -12.65 -3.19
N ASN A 91 6.04 -12.02 -3.78
CA ASN A 91 7.31 -11.83 -3.09
C ASN A 91 7.09 -10.88 -1.90
N THR A 92 7.40 -11.36 -0.71
CA THR A 92 7.32 -10.58 0.54
C THR A 92 8.66 -10.02 0.98
N ASP A 93 9.71 -10.23 0.20
CA ASP A 93 11.00 -9.60 0.45
C ASP A 93 10.91 -8.12 0.07
N ILE A 94 10.79 -7.30 1.09
CA ILE A 94 10.76 -5.84 0.97
C ILE A 94 12.14 -5.30 1.33
N GLY A 95 12.70 -4.49 0.45
CA GLY A 95 13.91 -3.75 0.78
C GLY A 95 13.66 -2.83 1.97
N ILE A 96 14.38 -3.07 3.06
CA ILE A 96 14.46 -2.12 4.18
C ILE A 96 15.63 -1.19 3.88
N PRO A 97 15.44 0.14 3.97
CA PRO A 97 16.51 1.09 3.72
C PRO A 97 17.73 0.82 4.61
N SER A 98 18.92 1.05 4.07
CA SER A 98 20.15 0.98 4.85
C SER A 98 20.09 1.91 6.06
N GLY A 99 20.56 1.45 7.21
CA GLY A 99 20.47 2.20 8.48
C GLY A 99 19.14 2.10 9.20
N PHE A 100 18.27 1.15 8.81
CA PHE A 100 17.07 0.81 9.56
C PHE A 100 17.16 -0.60 10.13
N GLU A 101 16.61 -0.78 11.32
CA GLU A 101 16.45 -2.05 12.01
C GLU A 101 14.97 -2.44 12.03
N VAL A 102 14.65 -3.66 11.59
CA VAL A 102 13.29 -4.20 11.70
C VAL A 102 13.03 -4.56 13.16
N ILE A 103 12.06 -3.88 13.77
CA ILE A 103 11.68 -4.11 15.17
C ILE A 103 10.42 -4.93 15.31
N HIS A 104 9.59 -4.99 14.26
CA HIS A 104 8.40 -5.84 14.22
C HIS A 104 8.03 -6.21 12.79
N ARG A 105 7.57 -7.45 12.60
CA ARG A 105 7.03 -7.93 11.33
C ARG A 105 5.91 -8.91 11.59
N GLU A 106 4.77 -8.70 10.95
CA GLU A 106 3.62 -9.61 11.08
C GLU A 106 2.90 -9.76 9.74
N ASN A 107 2.23 -10.88 9.59
CA ASN A 107 1.27 -11.12 8.51
C ASN A 107 -0.14 -10.95 9.06
N LEU A 108 -0.93 -10.11 8.40
CA LEU A 108 -2.35 -9.92 8.69
C LEU A 108 -3.17 -10.44 7.51
N SER A 109 -3.90 -11.53 7.72
CA SER A 109 -4.76 -12.11 6.71
C SER A 109 -6.19 -12.26 7.21
N TYR A 110 -7.15 -11.91 6.36
CA TYR A 110 -8.58 -12.12 6.60
C TYR A 110 -9.34 -12.23 5.28
N GLN A 111 -10.57 -12.74 5.35
CA GLN A 111 -11.41 -12.87 4.17
C GLN A 111 -12.49 -11.80 4.14
N ILE A 112 -12.80 -11.33 2.94
CA ILE A 112 -13.91 -10.43 2.66
C ILE A 112 -14.82 -11.07 1.62
N THR A 113 -16.12 -10.77 1.69
CA THR A 113 -17.10 -11.19 0.68
C THR A 113 -17.71 -9.94 0.02
N PRO A 114 -16.98 -9.31 -0.90
CA PRO A 114 -17.44 -8.09 -1.53
C PRO A 114 -18.59 -8.36 -2.51
N ASN A 115 -19.49 -7.39 -2.64
CA ASN A 115 -20.53 -7.44 -3.66
C ASN A 115 -19.91 -7.25 -5.07
N PRO A 116 -20.68 -7.52 -6.17
CA PRO A 116 -20.14 -7.45 -7.54
C PRO A 116 -19.47 -6.13 -7.90
N ILE A 117 -19.99 -4.99 -7.45
CA ILE A 117 -19.41 -3.67 -7.71
C ILE A 117 -18.06 -3.50 -6.97
N GLN A 118 -18.02 -3.93 -5.72
CA GLN A 118 -16.82 -3.86 -4.90
C GLN A 118 -15.70 -4.77 -5.43
N ARG A 119 -16.03 -5.93 -6.02
CA ARG A 119 -15.04 -6.83 -6.66
C ARG A 119 -14.32 -6.16 -7.81
N LEU A 120 -15.08 -5.47 -8.68
CA LEU A 120 -14.48 -4.71 -9.79
C LEU A 120 -13.65 -3.53 -9.28
N ALA A 121 -14.10 -2.85 -8.24
CA ALA A 121 -13.34 -1.77 -7.62
C ALA A 121 -12.02 -2.29 -7.02
N LEU A 122 -12.05 -3.43 -6.32
CA LEU A 122 -10.84 -4.09 -5.83
C LEU A 122 -9.88 -4.45 -6.96
N LEU A 123 -10.40 -5.06 -8.03
CA LEU A 123 -9.58 -5.37 -9.20
C LEU A 123 -8.93 -4.12 -9.78
N GLN A 124 -9.70 -3.03 -9.97
CA GLN A 124 -9.22 -1.78 -10.55
C GLN A 124 -8.12 -1.10 -9.72
N MET A 125 -8.04 -1.39 -8.42
CA MET A 125 -6.96 -0.91 -7.55
C MET A 125 -5.64 -1.66 -7.74
N THR A 126 -5.64 -2.75 -8.52
CA THR A 126 -4.46 -3.61 -8.68
C THR A 126 -3.68 -3.30 -9.95
N PRO A 127 -2.36 -3.53 -9.98
CA PRO A 127 -1.55 -3.36 -11.18
C PRO A 127 -1.84 -4.39 -12.27
N PHE A 128 -2.64 -5.42 -12.00
CA PHE A 128 -3.01 -6.46 -12.99
C PHE A 128 -4.41 -6.27 -13.57
N ALA A 129 -5.15 -5.24 -13.17
CA ALA A 129 -6.49 -4.95 -13.68
C ALA A 129 -6.55 -4.83 -15.22
N TRP A 130 -5.50 -4.30 -15.84
CA TRP A 130 -5.42 -4.14 -17.30
C TRP A 130 -5.36 -5.46 -18.08
N ARG A 131 -5.10 -6.59 -17.41
CA ARG A 131 -5.11 -7.93 -18.02
C ARG A 131 -6.50 -8.54 -18.13
N ALA A 132 -7.46 -8.02 -17.37
CA ALA A 132 -8.83 -8.50 -17.39
C ALA A 132 -9.53 -8.06 -18.70
N ASN A 133 -9.97 -9.01 -19.50
CA ASN A 133 -10.85 -8.75 -20.62
C ASN A 133 -12.32 -8.66 -20.16
N ASN A 134 -13.23 -8.33 -21.09
CA ASN A 134 -14.64 -8.18 -20.76
C ASN A 134 -15.27 -9.47 -20.20
N GLU A 135 -14.87 -10.62 -20.69
CA GLU A 135 -15.36 -11.92 -20.22
C GLU A 135 -14.92 -12.16 -18.78
N THR A 136 -13.65 -11.92 -18.47
CA THR A 136 -13.12 -12.01 -17.09
C THR A 136 -13.84 -11.07 -16.13
N LEU A 137 -14.14 -9.83 -16.55
CA LEU A 137 -14.88 -8.88 -15.73
C LEU A 137 -16.30 -9.38 -15.44
N GLN A 138 -17.00 -9.97 -16.45
CA GLN A 138 -18.31 -10.57 -16.26
C GLN A 138 -18.27 -11.78 -15.32
N GLN A 139 -17.26 -12.65 -15.44
CA GLN A 139 -17.08 -13.79 -14.54
C GLN A 139 -16.87 -13.35 -13.09
N ILE A 140 -16.03 -12.35 -12.84
CA ILE A 140 -15.80 -11.78 -11.50
C ILE A 140 -17.09 -11.18 -10.93
N GLN A 141 -17.87 -10.49 -11.76
CA GLN A 141 -19.15 -9.92 -11.34
C GLN A 141 -20.18 -11.00 -10.99
N ALA A 142 -20.28 -12.02 -11.82
CA ALA A 142 -21.31 -13.07 -11.74
C ALA A 142 -20.98 -14.14 -10.68
N ALA A 143 -19.76 -14.22 -10.19
CA ALA A 143 -19.36 -15.22 -9.21
C ALA A 143 -20.21 -15.16 -7.95
N ASP A 144 -20.87 -16.26 -7.59
CA ASP A 144 -21.67 -16.32 -6.37
C ASP A 144 -20.78 -16.43 -5.13
N ASN A 145 -21.10 -15.64 -4.09
CA ASN A 145 -20.47 -15.72 -2.77
C ASN A 145 -18.94 -15.75 -2.80
N LEU A 146 -18.32 -15.01 -3.73
CA LEU A 146 -16.87 -14.98 -3.86
C LEU A 146 -16.22 -14.41 -2.60
N SER A 147 -15.58 -15.29 -1.83
CA SER A 147 -14.74 -14.90 -0.70
C SER A 147 -13.33 -14.63 -1.20
N ILE A 148 -12.78 -13.47 -0.86
CA ILE A 148 -11.47 -13.01 -1.32
C ILE A 148 -10.55 -12.86 -0.12
N GLU A 149 -9.40 -13.50 -0.19
CA GLU A 149 -8.36 -13.40 0.82
C GLU A 149 -7.63 -12.05 0.67
N THR A 150 -7.68 -11.25 1.73
CA THR A 150 -6.89 -10.05 1.88
C THR A 150 -5.73 -10.36 2.80
N ASP A 151 -4.53 -10.25 2.30
CA ASP A 151 -3.31 -10.71 2.96
C ASP A 151 -2.25 -9.61 2.89
N PHE A 152 -1.75 -9.19 4.04
CA PHE A 152 -0.84 -8.06 4.18
C PHE A 152 0.38 -8.45 4.99
N MET A 153 1.54 -8.00 4.56
CA MET A 153 2.74 -8.02 5.37
C MET A 153 2.95 -6.61 5.95
N ILE A 154 2.97 -6.51 7.28
CA ILE A 154 3.19 -5.29 8.03
C ILE A 154 4.59 -5.35 8.62
N THR A 155 5.43 -4.37 8.30
CA THR A 155 6.79 -4.29 8.82
C THR A 155 7.01 -2.93 9.45
N LEU A 156 7.43 -2.93 10.71
CA LEU A 156 7.87 -1.74 11.42
C LEU A 156 9.39 -1.75 11.55
N ALA A 157 10.01 -0.73 11.03
CA ALA A 157 11.46 -0.54 11.13
C ALA A 157 11.78 0.78 11.84
N LYS A 158 12.89 0.83 12.54
CA LYS A 158 13.38 1.99 13.26
C LYS A 158 14.68 2.48 12.63
N LYS A 159 14.78 3.79 12.39
CA LYS A 159 16.02 4.40 11.93
C LYS A 159 17.08 4.33 13.04
N ALA A 160 18.23 3.76 12.73
CA ALA A 160 19.34 3.65 13.69
C ALA A 160 19.82 5.05 14.14
N ALA A 161 20.28 5.13 15.37
CA ALA A 161 21.04 6.29 15.83
C ALA A 161 22.39 6.34 15.09
N GLN A 162 22.70 7.45 14.51
CA GLN A 162 24.04 7.71 13.95
C GLN A 162 24.98 8.18 15.05
#